data_e2ccc952cb23b97e220389ede268e5ce
#
_entry.id   e2ccc952cb23b97e220389ede268e5ce
#
_cell.length_a   1.000
_cell.length_b   1.000
_cell.length_c   1.000
_cell.angle_alpha   90.00
_cell.angle_beta   90.00
_cell.angle_gamma   90.00
#
_symmetry.space_group_name_H-M   'P 1'
#
loop_
_entity.id
_entity.type
_entity.pdbx_description
1 polymer ?
#
loop_
_entity_poly.entity_id
_entity_poly.type
_entity_poly.pdbx_seq_one_letter_code
_entity_poly.pdbx_strand_id
1 'polypeptide(L)'
;IGVIYFKFISYTGSIEVVIHRCVWTAVMLIITTFYFSKWNIFFEIISNIRNITLLFFSSVLIFLNWATWIYAVGNEKIIDASFGYFIMPILSVFLGYIFYDEKINQKRGLSIILVLISIIFLLFKNFDSIPWVGIIVGVSWGLYNLIRKKVNVDTDIGLLIESLFILPFALLGFYLLYQNGQNYFSFNNIPLMFILMLAGPMTVIPLFLYVRGVELSGLGPTGMIFYITPTFQFLLGFFYYNETFSLDKSLSFILIWIAVIIYLKDLYENN
;
A
#
# COMPACT_ATOMS: atom_id res chain seq x y z
N ILE A 1 -8.67 -3.16 -9.62
CA ILE A 1 -8.62 -4.64 -9.62
C ILE A 1 -8.40 -5.16 -8.21
N GLY A 2 -7.36 -4.71 -7.46
CA GLY A 2 -7.06 -5.23 -6.11
C GLY A 2 -8.22 -5.15 -5.12
N VAL A 3 -8.94 -4.02 -5.05
CA VAL A 3 -10.09 -3.86 -4.16
C VAL A 3 -11.19 -4.87 -4.47
N ILE A 4 -11.50 -5.07 -5.76
CA ILE A 4 -12.53 -6.03 -6.21
C ILE A 4 -12.11 -7.45 -5.80
N TYR A 5 -10.85 -7.82 -6.05
CA TYR A 5 -10.32 -9.12 -5.70
C TYR A 5 -10.37 -9.37 -4.18
N PHE A 6 -9.83 -8.47 -3.36
CA PHE A 6 -9.81 -8.66 -1.90
C PHE A 6 -11.22 -8.63 -1.29
N LYS A 7 -12.15 -7.84 -1.86
CA LYS A 7 -13.55 -7.87 -1.45
C LYS A 7 -14.21 -9.21 -1.83
N PHE A 8 -13.89 -9.74 -3.01
CA PHE A 8 -14.43 -11.04 -3.45
C PHE A 8 -14.04 -12.19 -2.52
N ILE A 9 -12.80 -12.21 -2.00
CA ILE A 9 -12.33 -13.26 -1.10
C ILE A 9 -12.55 -12.94 0.39
N SER A 10 -13.08 -11.77 0.75
CA SER A 10 -13.22 -11.34 2.15
C SER A 10 -14.10 -12.24 3.02
N TYR A 11 -15.00 -13.02 2.40
CA TYR A 11 -15.83 -13.98 3.11
C TYR A 11 -15.05 -15.13 3.77
N THR A 12 -13.79 -15.38 3.35
CA THR A 12 -12.92 -16.37 4.01
C THR A 12 -12.34 -15.85 5.34
N GLY A 13 -12.58 -14.58 5.67
CA GLY A 13 -12.09 -13.95 6.89
C GLY A 13 -10.81 -13.14 6.67
N SER A 14 -10.73 -12.00 7.36
CA SER A 14 -9.62 -11.05 7.19
C SER A 14 -8.25 -11.65 7.51
N ILE A 15 -8.17 -12.52 8.53
CA ILE A 15 -6.91 -13.14 8.95
C ILE A 15 -6.40 -14.09 7.86
N GLU A 16 -7.26 -14.95 7.29
CA GLU A 16 -6.88 -15.88 6.23
C GLU A 16 -6.41 -15.13 4.98
N VAL A 17 -7.11 -14.06 4.60
CA VAL A 17 -6.71 -13.21 3.46
C VAL A 17 -5.32 -12.62 3.66
N VAL A 18 -5.00 -12.09 4.87
CA VAL A 18 -3.66 -11.57 5.19
C VAL A 18 -2.60 -12.66 5.11
N ILE A 19 -2.88 -13.84 5.66
CA ILE A 19 -1.95 -14.98 5.63
C ILE A 19 -1.64 -15.38 4.18
N HIS A 20 -2.66 -15.58 3.34
CA HIS A 20 -2.46 -15.92 1.93
C HIS A 20 -1.70 -14.83 1.18
N ARG A 21 -2.01 -13.56 1.46
CA ARG A 21 -1.28 -12.43 0.90
C ARG A 21 0.21 -12.52 1.22
N CYS A 22 0.59 -12.78 2.48
CA CYS A 22 1.99 -12.90 2.90
C CYS A 22 2.68 -14.12 2.32
N VAL A 23 2.06 -15.31 2.43
CA VAL A 23 2.64 -16.57 1.96
C VAL A 23 2.86 -16.54 0.45
N TRP A 24 1.83 -16.20 -0.34
CA TRP A 24 1.93 -16.24 -1.79
C TRP A 24 2.77 -15.10 -2.37
N THR A 25 2.91 -13.98 -1.65
CA THR A 25 3.90 -12.94 -1.97
C THR A 25 5.32 -13.49 -1.85
N ALA A 26 5.64 -14.15 -0.73
CA ALA A 26 6.96 -14.75 -0.54
C ALA A 26 7.24 -15.85 -1.59
N VAL A 27 6.28 -16.75 -1.83
CA VAL A 27 6.41 -17.83 -2.83
C VAL A 27 6.68 -17.26 -4.22
N MET A 28 5.91 -16.26 -4.65
CA MET A 28 6.10 -15.62 -5.96
C MET A 28 7.48 -14.98 -6.07
N LEU A 29 7.94 -14.26 -5.04
CA LEU A 29 9.25 -13.60 -5.05
C LEU A 29 10.41 -14.60 -5.01
N ILE A 30 10.27 -15.73 -4.30
CA ILE A 30 11.25 -16.84 -4.34
C ILE A 30 11.35 -17.40 -5.77
N ILE A 31 10.20 -17.67 -6.41
CA ILE A 31 10.17 -18.22 -7.77
C ILE A 31 10.80 -17.22 -8.76
N THR A 32 10.47 -15.93 -8.68
CA THR A 32 11.05 -14.92 -9.58
C THR A 32 12.55 -14.75 -9.34
N THR A 33 13.01 -14.75 -8.10
CA THR A 33 14.44 -14.69 -7.77
C THR A 33 15.21 -15.89 -8.31
N PHE A 34 14.61 -17.09 -8.23
CA PHE A 34 15.18 -18.30 -8.84
C PHE A 34 15.23 -18.20 -10.36
N TYR A 35 14.13 -17.80 -10.98
CA TYR A 35 14.05 -17.69 -12.45
C TYR A 35 15.05 -16.69 -13.03
N PHE A 36 15.23 -15.53 -12.38
CA PHE A 36 16.18 -14.49 -12.78
C PHE A 36 17.60 -14.70 -12.23
N SER A 37 17.87 -15.80 -11.52
CA SER A 37 19.19 -16.15 -10.96
C SER A 37 19.79 -15.05 -10.05
N LYS A 38 18.95 -14.34 -9.27
CA LYS A 38 19.36 -13.21 -8.42
C LYS A 38 19.79 -13.58 -7.01
N TRP A 39 20.05 -14.84 -6.72
CA TRP A 39 20.44 -15.28 -5.36
C TRP A 39 21.77 -14.67 -4.90
N ASN A 40 22.71 -14.39 -5.81
CA ASN A 40 23.95 -13.71 -5.43
C ASN A 40 23.69 -12.32 -4.85
N ILE A 41 22.77 -11.55 -5.47
CA ILE A 41 22.35 -10.22 -4.99
C ILE A 41 21.65 -10.35 -3.63
N PHE A 42 20.79 -11.36 -3.47
CA PHE A 42 20.14 -11.65 -2.20
C PHE A 42 21.15 -11.86 -1.08
N PHE A 43 22.16 -12.74 -1.26
CA PHE A 43 23.18 -13.01 -0.25
C PHE A 43 24.06 -11.79 0.04
N GLU A 44 24.38 -10.98 -0.96
CA GLU A 44 25.09 -9.72 -0.79
C GLU A 44 24.32 -8.75 0.12
N ILE A 45 23.02 -8.57 -0.15
CA ILE A 45 22.17 -7.65 0.64
C ILE A 45 22.02 -8.11 2.08
N ILE A 46 21.79 -9.41 2.34
CA ILE A 46 21.64 -9.92 3.71
C ILE A 46 22.95 -9.94 4.49
N SER A 47 24.09 -9.90 3.82
CA SER A 47 25.41 -9.79 4.49
C SER A 47 25.64 -8.39 5.06
N ASN A 48 24.90 -7.39 4.65
CA ASN A 48 25.01 -6.02 5.15
C ASN A 48 23.99 -5.78 6.27
N ILE A 49 24.49 -5.70 7.52
CA ILE A 49 23.67 -5.53 8.72
C ILE A 49 22.76 -4.28 8.66
N ARG A 50 23.22 -3.19 8.03
CA ARG A 50 22.42 -1.97 7.87
C ARG A 50 21.22 -2.23 6.95
N ASN A 51 21.45 -2.89 5.81
CA ASN A 51 20.37 -3.17 4.85
C ASN A 51 19.34 -4.11 5.47
N ILE A 52 19.78 -5.19 6.12
CA ILE A 52 18.87 -6.16 6.73
C ILE A 52 18.06 -5.53 7.88
N THR A 53 18.67 -4.66 8.68
CA THR A 53 17.96 -3.93 9.75
C THR A 53 16.90 -2.99 9.18
N LEU A 54 17.20 -2.23 8.12
CA LEU A 54 16.24 -1.34 7.47
C LEU A 54 15.11 -2.14 6.82
N LEU A 55 15.42 -3.25 6.14
CA LEU A 55 14.42 -4.13 5.53
C LEU A 55 13.56 -4.84 6.56
N PHE A 56 14.09 -5.15 7.74
CA PHE A 56 13.28 -5.64 8.87
C PHE A 56 12.25 -4.60 9.33
N PHE A 57 12.65 -3.34 9.53
CA PHE A 57 11.69 -2.30 9.90
C PHE A 57 10.69 -2.01 8.79
N SER A 58 11.10 -2.03 7.52
CA SER A 58 10.15 -1.87 6.41
C SER A 58 9.17 -3.05 6.33
N SER A 59 9.60 -4.28 6.64
CA SER A 59 8.70 -5.44 6.68
C SER A 59 7.63 -5.31 7.77
N VAL A 60 7.99 -4.80 8.95
CA VAL A 60 7.02 -4.52 10.02
C VAL A 60 6.00 -3.47 9.59
N LEU A 61 6.46 -2.39 8.95
CA LEU A 61 5.57 -1.30 8.48
C LEU A 61 4.62 -1.78 7.39
N ILE A 62 5.10 -2.54 6.41
CA ILE A 62 4.23 -3.03 5.33
C ILE A 62 3.25 -4.09 5.83
N PHE A 63 3.66 -4.95 6.76
CA PHE A 63 2.76 -5.91 7.40
C PHE A 63 1.67 -5.20 8.22
N LEU A 64 2.04 -4.20 9.03
CA LEU A 64 1.08 -3.39 9.79
C LEU A 64 0.07 -2.72 8.85
N ASN A 65 0.54 -2.16 7.73
CA ASN A 65 -0.32 -1.59 6.71
C ASN A 65 -1.31 -2.62 6.15
N TRP A 66 -0.83 -3.78 5.72
CA TRP A 66 -1.65 -4.83 5.13
C TRP A 66 -2.69 -5.38 6.10
N ALA A 67 -2.26 -5.67 7.34
CA ALA A 67 -3.15 -6.20 8.38
C ALA A 67 -4.26 -5.19 8.72
N THR A 68 -3.90 -3.91 8.91
CA THR A 68 -4.86 -2.85 9.22
C THR A 68 -5.85 -2.63 8.07
N TRP A 69 -5.37 -2.63 6.83
CA TRP A 69 -6.25 -2.45 5.66
C TRP A 69 -7.23 -3.62 5.49
N ILE A 70 -6.76 -4.87 5.59
CA ILE A 70 -7.64 -6.05 5.51
C ILE A 70 -8.61 -6.09 6.70
N TYR A 71 -8.15 -5.72 7.91
CA TYR A 71 -9.05 -5.56 9.05
C TYR A 71 -10.17 -4.56 8.75
N ALA A 72 -9.85 -3.43 8.15
CA ALA A 72 -10.85 -2.43 7.77
C ALA A 72 -11.87 -2.95 6.77
N VAL A 73 -11.41 -3.70 5.75
CA VAL A 73 -12.29 -4.34 4.74
C VAL A 73 -13.24 -5.33 5.39
N GLY A 74 -12.77 -6.12 6.35
CA GLY A 74 -13.58 -7.13 7.05
C GLY A 74 -14.53 -6.58 8.11
N ASN A 75 -14.31 -5.33 8.60
CA ASN A 75 -15.08 -4.73 9.70
C ASN A 75 -15.83 -3.45 9.31
N GLU A 76 -16.15 -3.28 8.03
CA GLU A 76 -16.93 -2.14 7.48
C GLU A 76 -16.30 -0.76 7.78
N LYS A 77 -14.95 -0.72 7.98
CA LYS A 77 -14.17 0.50 8.21
C LYS A 77 -13.41 0.97 6.97
N ILE A 78 -13.96 0.69 5.77
CA ILE A 78 -13.32 1.01 4.50
C ILE A 78 -13.16 2.52 4.33
N ILE A 79 -14.13 3.32 4.81
CA ILE A 79 -14.06 4.79 4.76
C ILE A 79 -12.86 5.29 5.60
N ASP A 80 -12.68 4.75 6.81
CA ASP A 80 -11.52 5.08 7.65
C ASP A 80 -10.19 4.72 6.96
N ALA A 81 -10.10 3.51 6.39
CA ALA A 81 -8.90 3.09 5.67
C ALA A 81 -8.62 3.94 4.43
N SER A 82 -9.68 4.33 3.71
CA SER A 82 -9.58 5.22 2.54
C SER A 82 -8.96 6.56 2.91
N PHE A 83 -9.20 7.05 4.13
CA PHE A 83 -8.60 8.28 4.61
C PHE A 83 -7.06 8.21 4.63
N GLY A 84 -6.48 7.03 4.90
CA GLY A 84 -5.03 6.81 4.82
C GLY A 84 -4.44 7.08 3.44
N TYR A 85 -5.20 6.79 2.38
CA TYR A 85 -4.80 7.07 1.00
C TYR A 85 -4.75 8.57 0.67
N PHE A 86 -5.41 9.42 1.47
CA PHE A 86 -5.28 10.87 1.35
C PHE A 86 -4.12 11.42 2.17
N ILE A 87 -3.82 10.83 3.33
CA ILE A 87 -2.70 11.25 4.18
C ILE A 87 -1.37 10.89 3.54
N MET A 88 -1.25 9.68 2.99
CA MET A 88 0.02 9.11 2.53
C MET A 88 0.75 9.98 1.50
N PRO A 89 0.11 10.49 0.43
CA PRO A 89 0.82 11.31 -0.55
C PRO A 89 1.39 12.60 0.04
N ILE A 90 0.67 13.26 0.94
CA ILE A 90 1.17 14.46 1.62
C ILE A 90 2.36 14.10 2.51
N LEU A 91 2.23 13.03 3.27
CA LEU A 91 3.34 12.55 4.10
C LEU A 91 4.56 12.20 3.24
N SER A 92 4.37 11.59 2.07
CA SER A 92 5.44 11.27 1.13
C SER A 92 6.15 12.53 0.61
N VAL A 93 5.41 13.58 0.24
CA VAL A 93 5.99 14.87 -0.18
C VAL A 93 6.78 15.51 0.96
N PHE A 94 6.21 15.51 2.17
CA PHE A 94 6.85 16.07 3.36
C PHE A 94 8.13 15.32 3.76
N LEU A 95 8.11 13.98 3.72
CA LEU A 95 9.27 13.14 3.97
C LEU A 95 10.34 13.30 2.88
N GLY A 96 9.92 13.45 1.61
CA GLY A 96 10.82 13.75 0.50
C GLY A 96 11.56 15.08 0.69
N TYR A 97 10.84 16.11 1.12
CA TYR A 97 11.41 17.43 1.43
C TYR A 97 12.42 17.36 2.58
N ILE A 98 12.08 16.70 3.72
CA ILE A 98 12.94 16.66 4.90
C ILE A 98 14.18 15.77 4.72
N PHE A 99 14.02 14.59 4.11
CA PHE A 99 15.04 13.55 4.11
C PHE A 99 15.80 13.40 2.79
N TYR A 100 15.28 13.96 1.70
CA TYR A 100 15.83 13.77 0.34
C TYR A 100 16.03 15.08 -0.43
N ASP A 101 15.90 16.23 0.25
CA ASP A 101 16.07 17.56 -0.35
C ASP A 101 15.19 17.79 -1.60
N GLU A 102 14.02 17.09 -1.66
CA GLU A 102 13.06 17.27 -2.75
C GLU A 102 12.48 18.69 -2.68
N LYS A 103 12.69 19.50 -3.72
CA LYS A 103 12.33 20.91 -3.70
C LYS A 103 10.82 21.12 -3.78
N ILE A 104 10.30 21.93 -2.88
CA ILE A 104 8.92 22.41 -2.89
C ILE A 104 8.94 23.87 -3.34
N ASN A 105 8.60 24.12 -4.61
CA ASN A 105 8.42 25.47 -5.13
C ASN A 105 7.00 25.98 -4.83
N GLN A 106 6.68 27.21 -5.25
CA GLN A 106 5.37 27.83 -4.97
C GLN A 106 4.19 27.02 -5.52
N LYS A 107 4.29 26.44 -6.74
CA LYS A 107 3.24 25.65 -7.35
C LYS A 107 3.00 24.33 -6.59
N ARG A 108 4.07 23.64 -6.20
CA ARG A 108 4.01 22.42 -5.36
C ARG A 108 3.45 22.74 -3.98
N GLY A 109 3.88 23.84 -3.37
CA GLY A 109 3.34 24.34 -2.10
C GLY A 109 1.83 24.59 -2.17
N LEU A 110 1.36 25.25 -3.23
CA LEU A 110 -0.07 25.49 -3.45
C LEU A 110 -0.82 24.15 -3.57
N SER A 111 -0.29 23.19 -4.32
CA SER A 111 -0.91 21.87 -4.45
C SER A 111 -1.05 21.16 -3.11
N ILE A 112 -0.02 21.20 -2.26
CA ILE A 112 -0.04 20.60 -0.91
C ILE A 112 -1.11 21.27 -0.05
N ILE A 113 -1.21 22.59 -0.08
CA ILE A 113 -2.22 23.36 0.69
C ILE A 113 -3.63 22.97 0.24
N LEU A 114 -3.90 22.87 -1.06
CA LEU A 114 -5.21 22.46 -1.59
C LEU A 114 -5.60 21.05 -1.10
N VAL A 115 -4.65 20.12 -1.11
CA VAL A 115 -4.92 18.76 -0.60
C VAL A 115 -5.15 18.77 0.92
N LEU A 116 -4.37 19.54 1.69
CA LEU A 116 -4.57 19.67 3.13
C LEU A 116 -5.98 20.24 3.44
N ILE A 117 -6.40 21.27 2.73
CA ILE A 117 -7.76 21.83 2.88
C ILE A 117 -8.81 20.76 2.59
N SER A 118 -8.62 19.97 1.50
CA SER A 118 -9.55 18.89 1.15
C SER A 118 -9.62 17.81 2.23
N ILE A 119 -8.48 17.41 2.79
CA ILE A 119 -8.43 16.39 3.88
C ILE A 119 -9.09 16.92 5.15
N ILE A 120 -8.79 18.15 5.54
CA ILE A 120 -9.39 18.79 6.71
C ILE A 120 -10.90 18.86 6.55
N PHE A 121 -11.37 19.27 5.37
CA PHE A 121 -12.80 19.32 5.05
C PHE A 121 -13.46 17.93 5.14
N LEU A 122 -12.83 16.89 4.61
CA LEU A 122 -13.31 15.50 4.71
C LEU A 122 -13.37 15.02 6.16
N LEU A 123 -12.36 15.35 6.98
CA LEU A 123 -12.33 14.99 8.40
C LEU A 123 -13.52 15.58 9.16
N PHE A 124 -13.76 16.87 9.01
CA PHE A 124 -14.86 17.54 9.73
C PHE A 124 -16.26 17.07 9.31
N LYS A 125 -16.41 16.58 8.07
CA LYS A 125 -17.71 16.20 7.52
C LYS A 125 -18.05 14.72 7.66
N ASN A 126 -17.06 13.86 7.75
CA ASN A 126 -17.28 12.40 7.62
C ASN A 126 -16.86 11.59 8.85
N PHE A 127 -16.25 12.20 9.86
CA PHE A 127 -15.77 11.48 11.03
C PHE A 127 -16.24 12.12 12.35
N ASP A 128 -17.00 11.35 13.10
CA ASP A 128 -17.40 11.72 14.48
C ASP A 128 -16.28 11.44 15.50
N SER A 129 -15.26 10.65 15.10
CA SER A 129 -14.10 10.27 15.92
C SER A 129 -12.83 10.22 15.07
N ILE A 130 -11.67 10.18 15.73
CA ILE A 130 -10.38 10.09 15.04
C ILE A 130 -10.31 8.80 14.20
N PRO A 131 -10.07 8.89 12.87
CA PRO A 131 -9.99 7.73 11.99
C PRO A 131 -8.63 7.00 12.14
N TRP A 132 -8.45 6.32 13.28
CA TRP A 132 -7.16 5.67 13.63
C TRP A 132 -6.68 4.66 12.59
N VAL A 133 -7.61 3.93 11.94
CA VAL A 133 -7.28 2.97 10.86
C VAL A 133 -6.60 3.69 9.70
N GLY A 134 -7.18 4.79 9.24
CA GLY A 134 -6.62 5.60 8.16
C GLY A 134 -5.27 6.20 8.53
N ILE A 135 -5.11 6.66 9.77
CA ILE A 135 -3.83 7.19 10.25
C ILE A 135 -2.75 6.10 10.22
N ILE A 136 -3.04 4.90 10.75
CA ILE A 136 -2.09 3.80 10.72
C ILE A 136 -1.72 3.42 9.27
N VAL A 137 -2.73 3.28 8.38
CA VAL A 137 -2.51 2.96 6.97
C VAL A 137 -1.65 4.02 6.29
N GLY A 138 -1.96 5.31 6.45
CA GLY A 138 -1.23 6.40 5.81
C GLY A 138 0.20 6.55 6.33
N VAL A 139 0.39 6.52 7.65
CA VAL A 139 1.70 6.71 8.29
C VAL A 139 2.61 5.49 8.03
N SER A 140 2.11 4.27 8.21
CA SER A 140 2.92 3.06 7.97
C SER A 140 3.40 2.98 6.52
N TRP A 141 2.56 3.35 5.56
CA TRP A 141 2.94 3.37 4.15
C TRP A 141 3.96 4.48 3.83
N GLY A 142 3.76 5.68 4.36
CA GLY A 142 4.71 6.79 4.17
C GLY A 142 6.09 6.48 4.74
N LEU A 143 6.16 5.94 5.95
CA LEU A 143 7.42 5.52 6.58
C LEU A 143 8.06 4.33 5.85
N TYR A 144 7.27 3.36 5.38
CA TYR A 144 7.74 2.28 4.53
C TYR A 144 8.47 2.83 3.30
N ASN A 145 7.87 3.76 2.58
CA ASN A 145 8.46 4.38 1.39
C ASN A 145 9.76 5.12 1.70
N LEU A 146 9.81 5.83 2.84
CA LEU A 146 11.02 6.50 3.30
C LEU A 146 12.17 5.51 3.50
N ILE A 147 11.92 4.38 4.18
CA ILE A 147 12.91 3.35 4.43
C ILE A 147 13.33 2.68 3.12
N ARG A 148 12.38 2.33 2.25
CA ARG A 148 12.66 1.68 0.97
C ARG A 148 13.56 2.52 0.08
N LYS A 149 13.31 3.83 0.00
CA LYS A 149 14.19 4.75 -0.74
C LYS A 149 15.59 4.82 -0.12
N LYS A 150 15.72 4.71 1.21
CA LYS A 150 17.01 4.79 1.92
C LYS A 150 17.86 3.53 1.76
N VAL A 151 17.26 2.35 1.62
CA VAL A 151 17.98 1.08 1.52
C VAL A 151 18.76 0.96 0.23
N ASN A 152 18.26 1.48 -0.88
CA ASN A 152 18.89 1.47 -2.20
C ASN A 152 19.37 0.07 -2.65
N VAL A 153 18.49 -0.91 -2.59
CA VAL A 153 18.71 -2.29 -3.04
C VAL A 153 17.72 -2.65 -4.14
N ASP A 154 18.03 -3.67 -4.95
CA ASP A 154 17.11 -4.15 -5.98
C ASP A 154 15.69 -4.33 -5.42
N THR A 155 14.71 -3.74 -6.11
CA THR A 155 13.32 -3.68 -5.63
C THR A 155 12.75 -5.05 -5.33
N ASP A 156 12.91 -6.01 -6.24
CA ASP A 156 12.41 -7.38 -6.11
C ASP A 156 13.09 -8.16 -4.97
N ILE A 157 14.42 -8.00 -4.83
CA ILE A 157 15.15 -8.67 -3.75
C ILE A 157 14.83 -8.04 -2.39
N GLY A 158 14.69 -6.72 -2.31
CA GLY A 158 14.24 -6.06 -1.10
C GLY A 158 12.84 -6.53 -0.67
N LEU A 159 11.88 -6.63 -1.61
CA LEU A 159 10.54 -7.18 -1.34
C LEU A 159 10.59 -8.65 -0.91
N LEU A 160 11.50 -9.45 -1.48
CA LEU A 160 11.72 -10.84 -1.05
C LEU A 160 12.15 -10.89 0.41
N ILE A 161 13.18 -10.12 0.80
CA ILE A 161 13.69 -10.12 2.17
C ILE A 161 12.61 -9.67 3.16
N GLU A 162 11.85 -8.61 2.83
CA GLU A 162 10.71 -8.17 3.63
C GLU A 162 9.66 -9.28 3.80
N SER A 163 9.33 -9.98 2.72
CA SER A 163 8.37 -11.09 2.75
C SER A 163 8.86 -12.26 3.58
N LEU A 164 10.17 -12.56 3.54
CA LEU A 164 10.77 -13.64 4.32
C LEU A 164 10.76 -13.35 5.84
N PHE A 165 10.85 -12.08 6.25
CA PHE A 165 10.67 -11.71 7.66
C PHE A 165 9.24 -11.95 8.16
N ILE A 166 8.24 -11.75 7.29
CA ILE A 166 6.83 -11.93 7.62
C ILE A 166 6.41 -13.41 7.54
N LEU A 167 7.03 -14.17 6.64
CA LEU A 167 6.64 -15.54 6.28
C LEU A 167 6.51 -16.50 7.48
N PRO A 168 7.44 -16.55 8.47
CA PRO A 168 7.31 -17.46 9.62
C PRO A 168 6.03 -17.21 10.42
N PHE A 169 5.66 -15.94 10.61
CA PHE A 169 4.42 -15.56 11.32
C PHE A 169 3.18 -15.91 10.51
N ALA A 170 3.23 -15.73 9.20
CA ALA A 170 2.14 -16.11 8.29
C ALA A 170 1.93 -17.64 8.26
N LEU A 171 3.02 -18.43 8.24
CA LEU A 171 2.93 -19.89 8.31
C LEU A 171 2.40 -20.38 9.66
N LEU A 172 2.80 -19.75 10.76
CA LEU A 172 2.23 -20.04 12.08
C LEU A 172 0.73 -19.73 12.10
N GLY A 173 0.33 -18.57 11.59
CA GLY A 173 -1.09 -18.21 11.46
C GLY A 173 -1.87 -19.20 10.61
N PHE A 174 -1.31 -19.65 9.49
CA PHE A 174 -1.92 -20.67 8.63
C PHE A 174 -2.11 -22.02 9.39
N TYR A 175 -1.08 -22.44 10.12
CA TYR A 175 -1.15 -23.62 10.96
C TYR A 175 -2.25 -23.53 12.01
N LEU A 176 -2.38 -22.39 12.70
CA LEU A 176 -3.42 -22.17 13.71
C LEU A 176 -4.82 -22.17 13.11
N LEU A 177 -5.04 -21.57 11.91
CA LEU A 177 -6.31 -21.65 11.21
C LEU A 177 -6.66 -23.09 10.83
N TYR A 178 -5.68 -23.86 10.36
CA TYR A 178 -5.86 -25.25 10.01
C TYR A 178 -6.28 -26.09 11.24
N GLN A 179 -5.60 -25.94 12.37
CA GLN A 179 -5.92 -26.65 13.61
C GLN A 179 -7.31 -26.32 14.15
N ASN A 180 -7.78 -25.09 13.97
CA ASN A 180 -9.10 -24.65 14.41
C ASN A 180 -10.21 -24.97 13.40
N GLY A 181 -9.90 -25.61 12.27
CA GLY A 181 -10.87 -25.90 11.22
C GLY A 181 -11.47 -24.65 10.55
N GLN A 182 -10.76 -23.51 10.61
CA GLN A 182 -11.20 -22.22 10.11
C GLN A 182 -10.59 -21.85 8.76
N ASN A 183 -9.85 -22.78 8.13
CA ASN A 183 -9.20 -22.52 6.85
C ASN A 183 -10.11 -22.89 5.67
N TYR A 184 -10.14 -22.03 4.66
CA TYR A 184 -10.81 -22.26 3.39
C TYR A 184 -9.87 -22.84 2.31
N PHE A 185 -8.57 -22.82 2.55
CA PHE A 185 -7.58 -23.38 1.63
C PHE A 185 -7.57 -24.89 1.71
N SER A 186 -8.37 -25.55 0.86
CA SER A 186 -8.57 -26.98 0.88
C SER A 186 -8.70 -27.56 -0.53
N PHE A 187 -8.19 -28.77 -0.73
CA PHE A 187 -8.37 -29.53 -1.98
C PHE A 187 -9.83 -29.84 -2.31
N ASN A 188 -10.75 -29.68 -1.35
CA ASN A 188 -12.19 -29.84 -1.60
C ASN A 188 -12.76 -28.68 -2.45
N ASN A 189 -12.05 -27.54 -2.53
CA ASN A 189 -12.45 -26.40 -3.35
C ASN A 189 -11.24 -25.85 -4.13
N ILE A 190 -10.85 -26.58 -5.18
CA ILE A 190 -9.69 -26.24 -6.02
C ILE A 190 -9.80 -24.83 -6.64
N PRO A 191 -10.96 -24.38 -7.17
CA PRO A 191 -11.06 -23.01 -7.68
C PRO A 191 -10.74 -21.95 -6.63
N LEU A 192 -11.27 -22.07 -5.42
CA LEU A 192 -10.99 -21.13 -4.34
C LEU A 192 -9.50 -21.15 -3.95
N MET A 193 -8.89 -22.34 -3.91
CA MET A 193 -7.47 -22.50 -3.62
C MET A 193 -6.62 -21.68 -4.60
N PHE A 194 -6.88 -21.77 -5.91
CA PHE A 194 -6.18 -20.95 -6.91
C PHE A 194 -6.48 -19.45 -6.77
N ILE A 195 -7.71 -19.09 -6.46
CA ILE A 195 -8.06 -17.68 -6.21
C ILE A 195 -7.27 -17.15 -5.01
N LEU A 196 -7.15 -17.90 -3.92
CA LEU A 196 -6.34 -17.47 -2.76
C LEU A 196 -4.84 -17.37 -3.09
N MET A 197 -4.31 -18.23 -3.97
CA MET A 197 -2.94 -18.13 -4.48
C MET A 197 -2.68 -16.83 -5.24
N LEU A 198 -3.67 -16.31 -5.95
CA LEU A 198 -3.56 -15.04 -6.68
C LEU A 198 -3.29 -13.84 -5.76
N ALA A 199 -3.44 -13.97 -4.44
CA ALA A 199 -3.08 -12.92 -3.50
C ALA A 199 -1.60 -12.50 -3.61
N GLY A 200 -0.69 -13.40 -3.98
CA GLY A 200 0.70 -13.12 -4.28
C GLY A 200 0.86 -12.13 -5.45
N PRO A 201 0.52 -12.53 -6.69
CA PRO A 201 0.59 -11.65 -7.85
C PRO A 201 -0.15 -10.32 -7.68
N MET A 202 -1.35 -10.34 -7.09
CA MET A 202 -2.16 -9.16 -6.81
C MET A 202 -1.51 -8.19 -5.82
N THR A 203 -0.55 -8.66 -5.04
CA THR A 203 0.24 -7.85 -4.11
C THR A 203 1.58 -7.44 -4.73
N VAL A 204 2.34 -8.41 -5.26
CA VAL A 204 3.72 -8.19 -5.74
C VAL A 204 3.75 -7.22 -6.91
N ILE A 205 2.90 -7.42 -7.92
CA ILE A 205 2.98 -6.61 -9.15
C ILE A 205 2.74 -5.12 -8.88
N PRO A 206 1.66 -4.69 -8.20
CA PRO A 206 1.44 -3.28 -7.91
C PRO A 206 2.50 -2.71 -6.96
N LEU A 207 2.91 -3.48 -5.94
CA LEU A 207 3.90 -3.05 -4.96
C LEU A 207 5.28 -2.87 -5.59
N PHE A 208 5.72 -3.80 -6.44
CA PHE A 208 6.97 -3.69 -7.19
C PHE A 208 6.99 -2.43 -8.05
N LEU A 209 5.93 -2.20 -8.84
CA LEU A 209 5.83 -1.01 -9.70
C LEU A 209 5.83 0.28 -8.88
N TYR A 210 5.15 0.29 -7.74
CA TYR A 210 5.09 1.43 -6.85
C TYR A 210 6.45 1.74 -6.21
N VAL A 211 7.10 0.74 -5.59
CA VAL A 211 8.42 0.91 -4.96
C VAL A 211 9.45 1.35 -5.99
N ARG A 212 9.43 0.74 -7.19
CA ARG A 212 10.30 1.17 -8.29
C ARG A 212 10.03 2.60 -8.72
N GLY A 213 8.78 3.04 -8.71
CA GLY A 213 8.41 4.44 -8.93
C GLY A 213 9.03 5.38 -7.89
N VAL A 214 8.98 5.01 -6.60
CA VAL A 214 9.61 5.79 -5.51
C VAL A 214 11.13 5.88 -5.68
N GLU A 215 11.78 4.79 -6.05
CA GLU A 215 13.23 4.76 -6.28
C GLU A 215 13.65 5.67 -7.45
N LEU A 216 12.90 5.65 -8.55
CA LEU A 216 13.25 6.40 -9.77
C LEU A 216 12.81 7.86 -9.74
N SER A 217 11.62 8.15 -9.22
CA SER A 217 10.99 9.49 -9.34
C SER A 217 10.98 10.28 -8.03
N GLY A 218 11.26 9.64 -6.90
CA GLY A 218 11.21 10.26 -5.59
C GLY A 218 9.89 10.04 -4.84
N LEU A 219 9.87 10.47 -3.58
CA LEU A 219 8.71 10.30 -2.68
C LEU A 219 7.55 11.21 -3.07
N GLY A 220 7.83 12.49 -3.32
CA GLY A 220 6.81 13.49 -3.65
C GLY A 220 6.05 13.16 -4.92
N PRO A 221 6.72 13.04 -6.09
CA PRO A 221 6.05 12.72 -7.35
C PRO A 221 5.25 11.42 -7.30
N THR A 222 5.84 10.34 -6.76
CA THR A 222 5.16 9.04 -6.66
C THR A 222 3.99 9.11 -5.69
N GLY A 223 4.13 9.82 -4.58
CA GLY A 223 3.04 10.06 -3.64
C GLY A 223 1.87 10.80 -4.30
N MET A 224 2.14 11.85 -5.07
CA MET A 224 1.08 12.60 -5.75
C MET A 224 0.37 11.78 -6.85
N ILE A 225 1.11 10.98 -7.62
CA ILE A 225 0.51 10.06 -8.59
C ILE A 225 -0.40 9.03 -7.90
N PHE A 226 -0.07 8.66 -6.66
CA PHE A 226 -0.87 7.68 -5.91
C PHE A 226 -2.33 8.11 -5.66
N TYR A 227 -2.66 9.41 -5.78
CA TYR A 227 -4.07 9.88 -5.76
C TYR A 227 -4.94 9.28 -6.87
N ILE A 228 -4.35 8.66 -7.88
CA ILE A 228 -5.07 7.82 -8.85
C ILE A 228 -5.83 6.69 -8.13
N THR A 229 -5.28 6.13 -7.06
CA THR A 229 -5.88 5.00 -6.33
C THR A 229 -7.24 5.36 -5.71
N PRO A 230 -7.37 6.38 -4.83
CA PRO A 230 -8.67 6.78 -4.31
C PRO A 230 -9.62 7.30 -5.40
N THR A 231 -9.09 7.89 -6.48
CA THR A 231 -9.90 8.29 -7.63
C THR A 231 -10.59 7.09 -8.29
N PHE A 232 -9.84 6.03 -8.61
CA PHE A 232 -10.44 4.81 -9.16
C PHE A 232 -11.38 4.11 -8.17
N GLN A 233 -11.09 4.16 -6.87
CA GLN A 233 -12.00 3.64 -5.84
C GLN A 233 -13.30 4.43 -5.81
N PHE A 234 -13.25 5.75 -5.93
CA PHE A 234 -14.41 6.62 -6.08
C PHE A 234 -15.25 6.24 -7.30
N LEU A 235 -14.62 6.13 -8.46
CA LEU A 235 -15.32 5.78 -9.71
C LEU A 235 -15.97 4.40 -9.63
N LEU A 236 -15.29 3.41 -9.03
CA LEU A 236 -15.85 2.09 -8.81
C LEU A 236 -17.05 2.12 -7.84
N GLY A 237 -16.95 2.85 -6.73
CA GLY A 237 -18.05 3.03 -5.79
C GLY A 237 -19.26 3.62 -6.45
N PHE A 238 -19.06 4.70 -7.21
CA PHE A 238 -20.12 5.45 -7.87
C PHE A 238 -20.76 4.66 -9.03
N PHE A 239 -19.96 4.16 -9.99
CA PHE A 239 -20.49 3.55 -11.22
C PHE A 239 -20.81 2.06 -11.10
N TYR A 240 -20.08 1.32 -10.25
CA TYR A 240 -20.21 -0.13 -10.17
C TYR A 240 -21.02 -0.58 -8.94
N TYR A 241 -20.81 0.07 -7.79
CA TYR A 241 -21.52 -0.28 -6.56
C TYR A 241 -22.76 0.60 -6.31
N ASN A 242 -23.04 1.59 -7.18
CA ASN A 242 -24.14 2.54 -7.03
C ASN A 242 -24.19 3.22 -5.65
N GLU A 243 -23.00 3.46 -5.06
CA GLU A 243 -22.93 4.15 -3.77
C GLU A 243 -23.34 5.61 -3.93
N THR A 244 -24.19 6.09 -3.02
CA THR A 244 -24.58 7.51 -2.99
C THR A 244 -23.40 8.34 -2.46
N PHE A 245 -22.89 9.23 -3.31
CA PHE A 245 -21.84 10.15 -2.90
C PHE A 245 -22.43 11.46 -2.39
N SER A 246 -21.96 11.89 -1.21
CA SER A 246 -22.26 13.22 -0.71
C SER A 246 -21.55 14.28 -1.58
N LEU A 247 -22.17 15.44 -1.71
CA LEU A 247 -21.62 16.58 -2.42
C LEU A 247 -20.26 17.01 -1.85
N ASP A 248 -20.08 16.86 -0.53
CA ASP A 248 -18.85 17.14 0.19
C ASP A 248 -17.68 16.27 -0.26
N LYS A 249 -17.90 14.96 -0.46
CA LYS A 249 -16.88 14.05 -0.98
C LYS A 249 -16.49 14.42 -2.41
N SER A 250 -17.47 14.73 -3.25
CA SER A 250 -17.21 15.14 -4.64
C SER A 250 -16.37 16.41 -4.72
N LEU A 251 -16.68 17.43 -3.92
CA LEU A 251 -15.91 18.68 -3.86
C LEU A 251 -14.46 18.42 -3.41
N SER A 252 -14.27 17.57 -2.40
CA SER A 252 -12.92 17.20 -1.93
C SER A 252 -12.10 16.50 -3.01
N PHE A 253 -12.70 15.58 -3.76
CA PHE A 253 -12.01 14.93 -4.89
C PHE A 253 -11.63 15.91 -5.99
N ILE A 254 -12.52 16.85 -6.34
CA ILE A 254 -12.23 17.89 -7.34
C ILE A 254 -11.04 18.74 -6.90
N LEU A 255 -10.97 19.16 -5.63
CA LEU A 255 -9.83 19.91 -5.09
C LEU A 255 -8.53 19.11 -5.16
N ILE A 256 -8.57 17.81 -4.83
CA ILE A 256 -7.41 16.92 -4.93
C ILE A 256 -6.97 16.80 -6.38
N TRP A 257 -7.87 16.60 -7.34
CA TRP A 257 -7.52 16.50 -8.76
C TRP A 257 -6.88 17.78 -9.29
N ILE A 258 -7.41 18.95 -8.93
CA ILE A 258 -6.80 20.24 -9.26
C ILE A 258 -5.38 20.30 -8.70
N ALA A 259 -5.19 19.95 -7.44
CA ALA A 259 -3.88 19.94 -6.79
C ALA A 259 -2.90 18.99 -7.50
N VAL A 260 -3.32 17.77 -7.83
CA VAL A 260 -2.50 16.79 -8.56
C VAL A 260 -2.08 17.31 -9.93
N ILE A 261 -3.02 17.89 -10.67
CA ILE A 261 -2.74 18.47 -11.99
C ILE A 261 -1.70 19.61 -11.89
N ILE A 262 -1.84 20.52 -10.90
CA ILE A 262 -0.88 21.60 -10.68
C ILE A 262 0.51 21.02 -10.35
N TYR A 263 0.58 20.01 -9.48
CA TYR A 263 1.84 19.39 -9.09
C TYR A 263 2.53 18.68 -10.24
N LEU A 264 1.79 17.85 -10.98
CA LEU A 264 2.34 17.09 -12.12
C LEU A 264 2.75 18.01 -13.28
N LYS A 265 1.98 19.09 -13.52
CA LYS A 265 2.34 20.09 -14.52
C LYS A 265 3.65 20.79 -14.15
N ASP A 266 3.81 21.20 -12.88
CA ASP A 266 5.06 21.79 -12.41
C ASP A 266 6.24 20.82 -12.51
N LEU A 267 6.03 19.55 -12.19
CA LEU A 267 7.04 18.52 -12.33
C LEU A 267 7.50 18.37 -13.79
N TYR A 268 6.55 18.41 -14.74
CA TYR A 268 6.87 18.32 -16.17
C TYR A 268 7.59 19.54 -16.72
N GLU A 269 7.25 20.75 -16.23
CA GLU A 269 7.86 22.01 -16.67
C GLU A 269 9.28 22.23 -16.10
N ASN A 270 9.61 21.60 -14.96
CA ASN A 270 10.87 21.87 -14.23
C ASN A 270 11.82 20.65 -14.16
N ASN A 271 11.53 19.57 -14.87
CA ASN A 271 12.46 18.47 -15.17
C ASN A 271 12.92 18.57 -16.64
#